data_c83ad4fd577e9d91813a2b7f2ccc2bc5
#
_entry.id   c83ad4fd577e9d91813a2b7f2ccc2bc5
#
_cell.length_a   1.000
_cell.length_b   1.000
_cell.length_c   1.000
_cell.angle_alpha   90.00
_cell.angle_beta   90.00
_cell.angle_gamma   90.00
#
_symmetry.space_group_name_H-M   'P 1'
#
loop_
_entity.id
_entity.type
_entity.pdbx_description
1 polymer ?
#
loop_
_entity_poly.entity_id
_entity_poly.type
_entity_poly.pdbx_seq_one_letter_code
_entity_poly.pdbx_strand_id
1 'polypeptide(L)'
;PDNVVPVEEVAGTPVFQVCFGSSVNSWYEDLAIPAAVFAGGHLPPTTVGTVSPGSRQILTTITTSGVLEGLERAGLRILEPACGPCVGIGQAPPTGKASVRTFNRNFKGRSGTVDDQVYLASPATTAATGLHGKITDPRTLGDPPPVDDPDPVVDDVMLLAPPPPEEAERIEIIRGPNIKEPPIPPPLPGEFSGRVVIVLPDNVSTGSMAPDGAIVMADRSNVPAIAEYTFMKEDAGFVQRAKDWGGGFIVGGDNYGQGSSREHAALAPLALGIRCVLAQGFARIHRRNLIAQGLLPLTIDQATHDRLEVGDQLSIPGLREAVESGAGTVEVRVEGKDGFSAAMELSPRERKVVLAGGVLNQLREQEKQGQGPAEEPR
;
A
#
# COMPACT_ATOMS: atom_id res chain seq x y z
N PRO A 1 -15.08 5.00 -2.35
CA PRO A 1 -15.13 5.72 -1.07
C PRO A 1 -16.32 6.67 -1.00
N ASP A 2 -16.84 7.09 -2.14
CA ASP A 2 -17.89 8.13 -2.19
C ASP A 2 -19.31 7.55 -2.15
N ASN A 3 -19.45 6.24 -2.05
CA ASN A 3 -20.73 5.54 -2.04
C ASN A 3 -21.04 4.98 -0.63
N VAL A 4 -21.03 5.88 0.37
CA VAL A 4 -21.36 5.56 1.76
C VAL A 4 -22.86 5.78 1.98
N VAL A 5 -23.52 4.76 2.53
CA VAL A 5 -24.96 4.83 2.82
C VAL A 5 -25.23 4.33 4.25
N PRO A 6 -26.28 4.85 4.92
CA PRO A 6 -26.77 4.27 6.16
C PRO A 6 -27.19 2.81 5.98
N VAL A 7 -27.01 1.99 7.02
CA VAL A 7 -27.31 0.56 6.95
C VAL A 7 -28.79 0.29 6.62
N GLU A 8 -29.68 1.19 7.04
CA GLU A 8 -31.12 1.10 6.80
C GLU A 8 -31.50 1.13 5.33
N GLU A 9 -30.72 1.86 4.50
CA GLU A 9 -30.99 2.00 3.07
C GLU A 9 -30.68 0.70 2.29
N VAL A 10 -29.78 -0.12 2.79
CA VAL A 10 -29.35 -1.39 2.18
C VAL A 10 -29.79 -2.61 2.95
N ALA A 11 -30.49 -2.41 4.10
CA ALA A 11 -30.98 -3.51 4.93
C ALA A 11 -31.88 -4.48 4.14
N GLY A 12 -31.74 -5.76 4.43
CA GLY A 12 -32.47 -6.82 3.74
C GLY A 12 -31.81 -7.34 2.47
N THR A 13 -30.76 -6.69 1.94
CA THR A 13 -29.99 -7.20 0.81
C THR A 13 -29.38 -8.57 1.13
N PRO A 14 -29.68 -9.65 0.36
CA PRO A 14 -29.13 -10.98 0.62
C PRO A 14 -27.60 -10.99 0.53
N VAL A 15 -26.95 -11.63 1.52
CA VAL A 15 -25.49 -11.72 1.60
C VAL A 15 -25.02 -13.16 1.56
N PHE A 16 -24.07 -13.45 0.73
CA PHE A 16 -23.53 -14.80 0.53
C PHE A 16 -22.17 -15.00 1.18
N GLN A 17 -21.52 -13.91 1.62
CA GLN A 17 -20.24 -13.99 2.27
C GLN A 17 -20.07 -12.88 3.31
N VAL A 18 -19.55 -13.25 4.50
CA VAL A 18 -19.07 -12.30 5.51
C VAL A 18 -17.61 -12.57 5.83
N CYS A 19 -16.79 -11.51 5.95
CA CYS A 19 -15.38 -11.66 6.25
C CYS A 19 -14.95 -10.71 7.36
N PHE A 20 -14.22 -11.24 8.33
CA PHE A 20 -13.72 -10.51 9.49
C PHE A 20 -12.20 -10.46 9.49
N GLY A 21 -11.61 -9.31 9.84
CA GLY A 21 -10.21 -9.16 10.09
C GLY A 21 -9.38 -8.75 8.88
N SER A 22 -8.29 -9.46 8.62
CA SER A 22 -7.23 -9.14 7.66
C SER A 22 -6.24 -8.10 8.20
N SER A 23 -5.83 -7.08 7.45
CA SER A 23 -4.83 -6.07 7.85
C SER A 23 -5.40 -4.93 8.73
N VAL A 24 -6.71 -4.87 8.89
CA VAL A 24 -7.45 -3.91 9.72
C VAL A 24 -8.64 -4.61 10.37
N ASN A 25 -9.19 -4.01 11.44
CA ASN A 25 -10.34 -4.55 12.16
C ASN A 25 -10.17 -6.03 12.52
N SER A 26 -9.00 -6.36 13.02
CA SER A 26 -8.58 -7.74 13.34
C SER A 26 -7.84 -7.84 14.66
N TRP A 27 -8.00 -6.83 15.52
CA TRP A 27 -7.58 -6.84 16.90
C TRP A 27 -8.51 -7.75 17.71
N TYR A 28 -8.19 -7.95 18.97
CA TYR A 28 -8.99 -8.82 19.86
C TYR A 28 -10.48 -8.41 19.89
N GLU A 29 -10.76 -7.13 20.15
CA GLU A 29 -12.12 -6.60 20.23
C GLU A 29 -12.89 -6.78 18.91
N ASP A 30 -12.24 -6.52 17.76
CA ASP A 30 -12.87 -6.69 16.45
C ASP A 30 -13.32 -8.11 16.15
N LEU A 31 -12.71 -9.12 16.81
CA LEU A 31 -13.03 -10.54 16.67
C LEU A 31 -13.92 -11.05 17.81
N ALA A 32 -13.81 -10.47 19.00
CA ALA A 32 -14.65 -10.81 20.14
C ALA A 32 -16.09 -10.30 19.97
N ILE A 33 -16.29 -9.12 19.38
CA ILE A 33 -17.63 -8.61 19.04
C ILE A 33 -18.42 -9.59 18.15
N PRO A 34 -17.91 -10.08 17.01
CA PRO A 34 -18.57 -11.11 16.24
C PRO A 34 -18.87 -12.38 17.03
N ALA A 35 -17.92 -12.88 17.81
CA ALA A 35 -18.14 -14.08 18.63
C ALA A 35 -19.32 -13.88 19.61
N ALA A 36 -19.39 -12.71 20.25
CA ALA A 36 -20.46 -12.37 21.17
C ALA A 36 -21.80 -12.17 20.45
N VAL A 37 -21.83 -11.55 19.28
CA VAL A 37 -23.07 -11.40 18.48
C VAL A 37 -23.58 -12.76 17.99
N PHE A 38 -22.68 -13.69 17.63
CA PHE A 38 -23.08 -15.05 17.22
C PHE A 38 -23.45 -15.95 18.41
N ALA A 39 -23.30 -15.51 19.65
CA ALA A 39 -23.50 -16.38 20.82
C ALA A 39 -24.80 -17.19 20.73
N GLY A 40 -24.68 -18.53 20.56
CA GLY A 40 -25.80 -19.44 20.38
C GLY A 40 -26.43 -19.46 18.98
N GLY A 41 -25.97 -18.63 18.05
CA GLY A 41 -26.39 -18.62 16.65
C GLY A 41 -25.26 -19.07 15.70
N HIS A 42 -25.60 -19.20 14.44
CA HIS A 42 -24.64 -19.61 13.40
C HIS A 42 -25.00 -19.01 12.03
N LEU A 43 -24.07 -19.06 11.10
CA LEU A 43 -24.32 -18.67 9.70
C LEU A 43 -25.41 -19.54 9.08
N PRO A 44 -26.35 -18.95 8.30
CA PRO A 44 -27.29 -19.75 7.52
C PRO A 44 -26.55 -20.52 6.40
N PRO A 45 -27.10 -21.64 5.92
CA PRO A 45 -26.45 -22.49 4.91
C PRO A 45 -26.08 -21.80 3.60
N THR A 46 -26.67 -20.65 3.32
CA THR A 46 -26.44 -19.84 2.11
C THR A 46 -25.32 -18.84 2.27
N THR A 47 -24.73 -18.70 3.46
CA THR A 47 -23.70 -17.69 3.76
C THR A 47 -22.41 -18.37 4.19
N VAL A 48 -21.30 -17.98 3.56
CA VAL A 48 -19.95 -18.40 3.95
C VAL A 48 -19.30 -17.31 4.78
N GLY A 49 -18.65 -17.68 5.89
CA GLY A 49 -17.95 -16.74 6.75
C GLY A 49 -16.48 -17.09 6.93
N THR A 50 -15.63 -16.07 7.07
CA THR A 50 -14.19 -16.24 7.34
C THR A 50 -13.69 -15.24 8.36
N VAL A 51 -12.64 -15.65 9.09
CA VAL A 51 -11.90 -14.83 10.04
C VAL A 51 -10.42 -14.91 9.73
N SER A 52 -9.76 -13.75 9.57
CA SER A 52 -8.31 -13.61 9.49
C SER A 52 -7.81 -12.78 10.66
N PRO A 53 -7.24 -13.38 11.71
CA PRO A 53 -6.66 -12.64 12.83
C PRO A 53 -5.51 -11.74 12.35
N GLY A 54 -5.31 -10.59 13.02
CA GLY A 54 -4.33 -9.58 12.62
C GLY A 54 -2.87 -10.01 12.81
N SER A 55 -2.63 -10.94 13.72
CA SER A 55 -1.31 -11.47 14.00
C SER A 55 -1.40 -12.83 14.69
N ARG A 56 -0.26 -13.53 14.80
CA ARG A 56 -0.15 -14.75 15.60
C ARG A 56 -0.49 -14.49 17.08
N GLN A 57 -0.07 -13.38 17.63
CA GLN A 57 -0.39 -12.99 19.01
C GLN A 57 -1.91 -12.87 19.21
N ILE A 58 -2.62 -12.21 18.28
CA ILE A 58 -4.08 -12.13 18.33
C ILE A 58 -4.71 -13.51 18.21
N LEU A 59 -4.23 -14.35 17.29
CA LEU A 59 -4.72 -15.73 17.16
C LEU A 59 -4.56 -16.50 18.48
N THR A 60 -3.42 -16.40 19.14
CA THR A 60 -3.18 -17.05 20.43
C THR A 60 -4.11 -16.47 21.51
N THR A 61 -4.28 -15.15 21.57
CA THR A 61 -5.16 -14.49 22.54
C THR A 61 -6.62 -14.91 22.38
N ILE A 62 -7.16 -14.91 21.14
CA ILE A 62 -8.55 -15.36 20.90
C ILE A 62 -8.74 -16.87 21.13
N THR A 63 -7.67 -17.66 21.00
CA THR A 63 -7.69 -19.09 21.31
C THR A 63 -7.82 -19.31 22.83
N THR A 64 -6.99 -18.63 23.61
CA THR A 64 -6.98 -18.79 25.08
C THR A 64 -8.19 -18.19 25.77
N SER A 65 -8.78 -17.13 25.18
CA SER A 65 -10.01 -16.49 25.72
C SER A 65 -11.32 -17.19 25.35
N GLY A 66 -11.29 -18.20 24.46
CA GLY A 66 -12.48 -18.88 23.96
C GLY A 66 -13.21 -18.16 22.81
N VAL A 67 -12.78 -16.98 22.41
CA VAL A 67 -13.35 -16.24 21.27
C VAL A 67 -13.27 -17.07 19.99
N LEU A 68 -12.15 -17.75 19.75
CA LEU A 68 -11.95 -18.62 18.59
C LEU A 68 -13.00 -19.72 18.52
N GLU A 69 -13.28 -20.40 19.65
CA GLU A 69 -14.32 -21.44 19.75
C GLU A 69 -15.70 -20.89 19.38
N GLY A 70 -16.03 -19.69 19.85
CA GLY A 70 -17.30 -19.01 19.51
C GLY A 70 -17.44 -18.76 18.02
N LEU A 71 -16.38 -18.32 17.36
CA LEU A 71 -16.36 -18.05 15.91
C LEU A 71 -16.47 -19.36 15.10
N GLU A 72 -15.77 -20.41 15.49
CA GLU A 72 -15.87 -21.73 14.84
C GLU A 72 -17.27 -22.34 14.98
N ARG A 73 -17.87 -22.27 16.17
CA ARG A 73 -19.25 -22.74 16.40
C ARG A 73 -20.28 -21.98 15.58
N ALA A 74 -20.03 -20.70 15.30
CA ALA A 74 -20.84 -19.91 14.39
C ALA A 74 -20.70 -20.33 12.90
N GLY A 75 -19.79 -21.24 12.57
CA GLY A 75 -19.56 -21.72 11.21
C GLY A 75 -18.55 -20.89 10.42
N LEU A 76 -17.75 -20.05 11.09
CA LEU A 76 -16.72 -19.26 10.44
C LEU A 76 -15.45 -20.09 10.22
N ARG A 77 -14.86 -19.96 9.04
CA ARG A 77 -13.56 -20.57 8.72
C ARG A 77 -12.44 -19.67 9.23
N ILE A 78 -11.54 -20.24 9.99
CA ILE A 78 -10.35 -19.52 10.47
C ILE A 78 -9.27 -19.61 9.40
N LEU A 79 -8.78 -18.45 8.98
CA LEU A 79 -7.71 -18.30 8.01
C LEU A 79 -6.44 -17.86 8.73
N GLU A 80 -5.32 -18.02 8.05
CA GLU A 80 -4.05 -17.53 8.57
C GLU A 80 -4.03 -16.00 8.75
N PRO A 81 -3.23 -15.48 9.70
CA PRO A 81 -2.98 -14.05 9.86
C PRO A 81 -2.32 -13.45 8.61
N ALA A 82 -3.12 -13.13 7.61
CA ALA A 82 -2.68 -12.61 6.32
C ALA A 82 -3.72 -11.70 5.67
N CYS A 83 -3.29 -10.89 4.72
CA CYS A 83 -4.18 -10.01 3.94
C CYS A 83 -4.88 -10.72 2.76
N GLY A 84 -4.73 -12.03 2.61
CA GLY A 84 -5.20 -12.82 1.47
C GLY A 84 -6.66 -12.58 1.04
N PRO A 85 -7.65 -12.72 1.93
CA PRO A 85 -9.08 -12.60 1.57
C PRO A 85 -9.46 -11.19 1.09
N CYS A 86 -8.74 -10.16 1.48
CA CYS A 86 -8.97 -8.78 1.05
C CYS A 86 -8.85 -8.63 -0.49
N VAL A 87 -8.00 -9.43 -1.12
CA VAL A 87 -7.83 -9.49 -2.59
C VAL A 87 -8.42 -10.75 -3.21
N GLY A 88 -9.20 -11.51 -2.44
CA GLY A 88 -9.86 -12.73 -2.91
C GLY A 88 -9.01 -14.00 -2.85
N ILE A 89 -7.78 -13.95 -2.33
CA ILE A 89 -6.94 -15.15 -2.18
C ILE A 89 -7.55 -16.08 -1.13
N GLY A 90 -7.88 -17.30 -1.56
CA GLY A 90 -8.51 -18.33 -0.72
C GLY A 90 -9.98 -18.09 -0.39
N GLN A 91 -10.54 -16.90 -0.67
CA GLN A 91 -11.91 -16.55 -0.31
C GLN A 91 -12.47 -15.42 -1.19
N ALA A 92 -12.57 -15.64 -2.48
CA ALA A 92 -13.29 -14.73 -3.38
C ALA A 92 -14.81 -14.81 -3.14
N PRO A 93 -15.59 -13.72 -3.28
CA PRO A 93 -17.04 -13.77 -3.23
C PRO A 93 -17.60 -14.49 -4.46
N PRO A 94 -18.79 -15.08 -4.38
CA PRO A 94 -19.48 -15.59 -5.57
C PRO A 94 -19.77 -14.46 -6.56
N THR A 95 -19.69 -14.77 -7.85
CA THR A 95 -19.96 -13.84 -8.95
C THR A 95 -21.35 -13.19 -8.80
N GLY A 96 -21.41 -11.86 -8.89
CA GLY A 96 -22.65 -11.08 -8.81
C GLY A 96 -23.38 -11.15 -7.47
N LYS A 97 -22.69 -11.58 -6.39
CA LYS A 97 -23.30 -11.71 -5.06
C LYS A 97 -22.67 -10.75 -4.07
N ALA A 98 -23.48 -10.35 -3.07
CA ALA A 98 -23.01 -9.45 -2.03
C ALA A 98 -22.10 -10.16 -1.01
N SER A 99 -21.03 -9.45 -0.64
CA SER A 99 -20.09 -9.77 0.44
C SER A 99 -19.97 -8.59 1.38
N VAL A 100 -20.14 -8.81 2.69
CA VAL A 100 -19.96 -7.78 3.72
C VAL A 100 -18.69 -8.07 4.50
N ARG A 101 -17.84 -7.06 4.68
CA ARG A 101 -16.48 -7.24 5.18
C ARG A 101 -16.06 -6.13 6.15
N THR A 102 -15.24 -6.47 7.11
CA THR A 102 -14.58 -5.49 7.98
C THR A 102 -13.27 -4.94 7.40
N PHE A 103 -12.93 -5.26 6.15
CA PHE A 103 -11.71 -4.87 5.46
C PHE A 103 -11.69 -3.38 5.09
N ASN A 104 -10.71 -2.94 4.33
CA ASN A 104 -10.48 -1.52 4.04
C ASN A 104 -10.55 -1.14 2.55
N ARG A 105 -10.98 -2.04 1.67
CA ARG A 105 -11.05 -1.81 0.22
C ARG A 105 -12.27 -2.51 -0.38
N ASN A 106 -13.02 -1.79 -1.24
CA ASN A 106 -14.25 -2.30 -1.85
C ASN A 106 -14.51 -1.84 -3.30
N PHE A 107 -13.49 -1.37 -4.00
CA PHE A 107 -13.70 -1.04 -5.42
C PHE A 107 -14.00 -2.30 -6.24
N LYS A 108 -14.72 -2.14 -7.35
CA LYS A 108 -15.16 -3.23 -8.21
C LYS A 108 -14.01 -4.12 -8.68
N GLY A 109 -14.18 -5.43 -8.56
CA GLY A 109 -13.16 -6.42 -8.89
C GLY A 109 -12.05 -6.59 -7.84
N ARG A 110 -12.12 -5.86 -6.71
CA ARG A 110 -11.10 -5.92 -5.66
C ARG A 110 -10.97 -7.30 -5.02
N SER A 111 -12.06 -8.02 -4.91
CA SER A 111 -12.13 -9.23 -4.09
C SER A 111 -12.00 -10.54 -4.87
N GLY A 112 -11.47 -10.48 -6.10
CA GLY A 112 -11.17 -11.65 -6.92
C GLY A 112 -12.24 -12.04 -7.92
N THR A 113 -13.40 -11.36 -7.95
CA THR A 113 -14.43 -11.49 -8.98
C THR A 113 -14.72 -10.14 -9.63
N VAL A 114 -14.90 -10.10 -10.94
CA VAL A 114 -15.01 -8.85 -11.73
C VAL A 114 -16.27 -8.05 -11.38
N ASP A 115 -17.33 -8.71 -11.00
CA ASP A 115 -18.66 -8.15 -10.71
C ASP A 115 -19.05 -8.34 -9.22
N ASP A 116 -18.06 -8.40 -8.33
CA ASP A 116 -18.30 -8.47 -6.91
C ASP A 116 -19.08 -7.25 -6.38
N GLN A 117 -19.98 -7.51 -5.42
CA GLN A 117 -20.75 -6.48 -4.71
C GLN A 117 -20.26 -6.46 -3.26
N VAL A 118 -19.23 -5.65 -3.00
CA VAL A 118 -18.55 -5.61 -1.70
C VAL A 118 -18.99 -4.40 -0.89
N TYR A 119 -19.47 -4.67 0.32
CA TYR A 119 -19.78 -3.68 1.34
C TYR A 119 -18.74 -3.73 2.45
N LEU A 120 -18.27 -2.57 2.88
CA LEU A 120 -17.43 -2.43 4.08
C LEU A 120 -18.32 -2.02 5.24
N ALA A 121 -18.21 -2.73 6.35
CA ALA A 121 -19.01 -2.47 7.54
C ALA A 121 -18.21 -2.75 8.83
N SER A 122 -18.73 -2.28 9.95
CA SER A 122 -18.17 -2.58 11.27
C SER A 122 -18.25 -4.09 11.61
N PRO A 123 -17.44 -4.59 12.55
CA PRO A 123 -17.56 -5.96 13.05
C PRO A 123 -18.98 -6.33 13.50
N ALA A 124 -19.66 -5.43 14.21
CA ALA A 124 -21.03 -5.64 14.68
C ALA A 124 -22.03 -5.77 13.52
N THR A 125 -21.97 -4.86 12.54
CA THR A 125 -22.85 -4.89 11.35
C THR A 125 -22.59 -6.15 10.52
N THR A 126 -21.32 -6.52 10.35
CA THR A 126 -20.92 -7.72 9.58
C THR A 126 -21.40 -8.99 10.30
N ALA A 127 -21.33 -9.05 11.63
CA ALA A 127 -21.81 -10.18 12.43
C ALA A 127 -23.34 -10.31 12.38
N ALA A 128 -24.08 -9.23 12.60
CA ALA A 128 -25.54 -9.21 12.47
C ALA A 128 -25.99 -9.65 11.08
N THR A 129 -25.28 -9.19 10.04
CA THR A 129 -25.49 -9.60 8.64
C THR A 129 -25.23 -11.09 8.46
N GLY A 130 -24.13 -11.61 9.02
CA GLY A 130 -23.80 -13.03 8.97
C GLY A 130 -24.85 -13.89 9.64
N LEU A 131 -25.36 -13.50 10.81
CA LEU A 131 -26.38 -14.22 11.55
C LEU A 131 -27.69 -14.37 10.78
N HIS A 132 -28.07 -13.35 9.98
CA HIS A 132 -29.31 -13.32 9.24
C HIS A 132 -29.19 -13.63 7.73
N GLY A 133 -27.98 -13.72 7.18
CA GLY A 133 -27.73 -13.93 5.76
C GLY A 133 -28.19 -12.76 4.86
N LYS A 134 -28.39 -11.60 5.45
CA LYS A 134 -28.80 -10.35 4.75
C LYS A 134 -28.27 -9.15 5.53
N ILE A 135 -28.01 -8.04 4.85
CA ILE A 135 -27.55 -6.81 5.50
C ILE A 135 -28.53 -6.45 6.61
N THR A 136 -28.01 -6.37 7.84
CA THR A 136 -28.79 -6.18 9.05
C THR A 136 -28.17 -5.10 9.92
N ASP A 137 -29.00 -4.18 10.39
CA ASP A 137 -28.60 -3.20 11.40
C ASP A 137 -28.38 -3.89 12.76
N PRO A 138 -27.16 -3.86 13.32
CA PRO A 138 -26.87 -4.52 14.59
C PRO A 138 -27.69 -3.97 15.76
N ARG A 139 -28.14 -2.74 15.71
CA ARG A 139 -29.00 -2.12 16.75
C ARG A 139 -30.35 -2.82 16.89
N THR A 140 -30.79 -3.59 15.89
CA THR A 140 -32.00 -4.40 15.95
C THR A 140 -31.86 -5.66 16.79
N LEU A 141 -30.64 -6.02 17.18
CA LEU A 141 -30.36 -7.19 18.02
C LEU A 141 -30.45 -6.88 19.53
N GLY A 142 -30.65 -5.61 19.91
CA GLY A 142 -30.66 -5.15 21.29
C GLY A 142 -29.37 -4.47 21.72
N ASP A 143 -29.11 -4.48 23.02
CA ASP A 143 -27.90 -3.86 23.57
C ASP A 143 -26.63 -4.59 23.12
N PRO A 144 -25.52 -3.85 22.87
CA PRO A 144 -24.24 -4.47 22.48
C PRO A 144 -23.76 -5.43 23.58
N PRO A 145 -23.33 -6.65 23.22
CA PRO A 145 -22.81 -7.59 24.19
C PRO A 145 -21.51 -7.05 24.83
N PRO A 146 -21.27 -7.32 26.11
CA PRO A 146 -20.01 -6.98 26.73
C PRO A 146 -18.87 -7.77 26.09
N VAL A 147 -17.74 -7.12 25.89
CA VAL A 147 -16.50 -7.72 25.37
C VAL A 147 -15.41 -7.47 26.39
N ASP A 148 -14.75 -8.54 26.81
CA ASP A 148 -13.58 -8.45 27.69
C ASP A 148 -12.38 -7.87 26.92
N ASP A 149 -11.44 -7.29 27.65
CA ASP A 149 -10.16 -6.82 27.13
C ASP A 149 -9.02 -7.53 27.88
N PRO A 150 -8.72 -8.78 27.51
CA PRO A 150 -7.70 -9.56 28.19
C PRO A 150 -6.29 -9.03 27.86
N ASP A 151 -5.37 -9.27 28.77
CA ASP A 151 -3.95 -9.04 28.48
C ASP A 151 -3.53 -9.87 27.26
N PRO A 152 -2.81 -9.28 26.31
CA PRO A 152 -2.34 -9.99 25.13
C PRO A 152 -1.40 -11.15 25.51
N VAL A 153 -1.64 -12.32 24.93
CA VAL A 153 -0.71 -13.46 25.11
C VAL A 153 0.53 -13.22 24.24
N VAL A 154 1.66 -13.00 24.89
CA VAL A 154 2.94 -12.87 24.23
C VAL A 154 3.55 -14.25 24.00
N ASP A 155 3.74 -14.64 22.76
CA ASP A 155 4.41 -15.87 22.35
C ASP A 155 5.52 -15.51 21.35
N ASP A 156 6.75 -15.54 21.80
CA ASP A 156 7.95 -15.19 21.04
C ASP A 156 8.73 -16.40 20.51
N VAL A 157 8.23 -17.61 20.70
CA VAL A 157 8.89 -18.87 20.32
C VAL A 157 9.30 -18.93 18.84
N MET A 158 8.62 -18.17 17.98
CA MET A 158 8.92 -18.08 16.55
C MET A 158 9.77 -16.86 16.19
N LEU A 159 10.15 -16.03 17.16
CA LEU A 159 11.03 -14.90 16.93
C LEU A 159 12.48 -15.36 17.05
N LEU A 160 13.23 -15.21 15.98
CA LEU A 160 14.68 -15.43 16.01
C LEU A 160 15.33 -14.18 16.58
N ALA A 161 16.04 -14.32 17.70
CA ALA A 161 16.82 -13.23 18.25
C ALA A 161 17.93 -12.84 17.25
N PRO A 162 18.26 -11.54 17.16
CA PRO A 162 19.43 -11.13 16.37
C PRO A 162 20.70 -11.81 16.92
N PRO A 163 21.62 -12.22 16.06
CA PRO A 163 22.89 -12.80 16.51
C PRO A 163 23.73 -11.75 17.22
N PRO A 164 24.70 -12.17 18.06
CA PRO A 164 25.70 -11.24 18.60
C PRO A 164 26.43 -10.49 17.49
N PRO A 165 26.90 -9.24 17.72
CA PRO A 165 27.54 -8.40 16.69
C PRO A 165 28.69 -9.11 15.97
N GLU A 166 29.52 -9.88 16.69
CA GLU A 166 30.65 -10.61 16.14
C GLU A 166 30.28 -11.77 15.23
N GLU A 167 29.06 -12.29 15.36
CA GLU A 167 28.49 -13.32 14.47
C GLU A 167 27.75 -12.70 13.29
N ALA A 168 27.08 -11.56 13.52
CA ALA A 168 26.30 -10.85 12.52
C ALA A 168 27.13 -10.49 11.28
N GLU A 169 28.40 -10.10 11.46
CA GLU A 169 29.32 -9.76 10.38
C GLU A 169 29.69 -10.96 9.48
N ARG A 170 29.50 -12.18 9.98
CA ARG A 170 29.85 -13.42 9.27
C ARG A 170 28.65 -14.08 8.61
N ILE A 171 27.44 -13.56 8.87
CA ILE A 171 26.22 -14.15 8.29
C ILE A 171 26.13 -13.83 6.81
N GLU A 172 26.11 -14.87 6.01
CA GLU A 172 25.84 -14.75 4.58
C GLU A 172 24.33 -14.61 4.33
N ILE A 173 23.95 -13.60 3.55
CA ILE A 173 22.55 -13.41 3.15
C ILE A 173 22.24 -14.36 2.00
N ILE A 174 21.51 -15.44 2.30
CA ILE A 174 21.07 -16.41 1.30
C ILE A 174 19.76 -15.93 0.68
N ARG A 175 19.77 -15.64 -0.62
CA ARG A 175 18.59 -15.25 -1.39
C ARG A 175 18.18 -16.37 -2.33
N GLY A 176 16.87 -16.59 -2.44
CA GLY A 176 16.31 -17.43 -3.50
C GLY A 176 16.60 -16.84 -4.90
N PRO A 177 16.49 -17.62 -5.97
CA PRO A 177 16.90 -17.21 -7.31
C PRO A 177 16.13 -15.98 -7.84
N ASN A 178 14.91 -15.78 -7.39
CA ASN A 178 14.03 -14.66 -7.77
C ASN A 178 14.03 -13.49 -6.76
N ILE A 179 14.86 -13.53 -5.72
CA ILE A 179 15.01 -12.44 -4.76
C ILE A 179 16.23 -11.62 -5.16
N LYS A 180 16.01 -10.41 -5.64
CA LYS A 180 17.06 -9.47 -6.09
C LYS A 180 17.21 -8.30 -5.13
N GLU A 181 18.39 -7.73 -5.10
CA GLU A 181 18.61 -6.49 -4.34
C GLU A 181 17.74 -5.36 -4.91
N PRO A 182 17.10 -4.55 -4.03
CA PRO A 182 16.35 -3.41 -4.49
C PRO A 182 17.30 -2.36 -5.10
N PRO A 183 16.84 -1.58 -6.08
CA PRO A 183 17.64 -0.50 -6.63
C PRO A 183 17.90 0.57 -5.55
N ILE A 184 19.15 0.93 -5.36
CA ILE A 184 19.57 2.00 -4.45
C ILE A 184 20.20 3.10 -5.30
N PRO A 185 19.56 4.27 -5.45
CA PRO A 185 20.09 5.32 -6.29
C PRO A 185 21.30 6.00 -5.65
N PRO A 186 22.20 6.57 -6.44
CA PRO A 186 23.28 7.41 -5.90
C PRO A 186 22.71 8.69 -5.24
N PRO A 187 23.49 9.40 -4.43
CA PRO A 187 23.12 10.69 -3.89
C PRO A 187 22.62 11.67 -4.97
N LEU A 188 21.78 12.63 -4.56
CA LEU A 188 21.22 13.63 -5.48
C LEU A 188 22.36 14.40 -6.17
N PRO A 189 22.36 14.47 -7.51
CA PRO A 189 23.38 15.21 -8.25
C PRO A 189 23.19 16.74 -8.14
N GLY A 190 24.24 17.51 -8.47
CA GLY A 190 24.17 18.99 -8.53
C GLY A 190 23.21 19.48 -9.61
N GLU A 191 23.09 18.73 -10.70
CA GLU A 191 22.14 18.96 -11.78
C GLU A 191 21.50 17.62 -12.16
N PHE A 192 20.20 17.62 -12.44
CA PHE A 192 19.52 16.48 -13.02
C PHE A 192 18.96 16.84 -14.38
N SER A 193 19.27 16.03 -15.40
CA SER A 193 18.78 16.21 -16.76
C SER A 193 18.32 14.88 -17.34
N GLY A 194 17.34 14.94 -18.23
CA GLY A 194 16.78 13.77 -18.89
C GLY A 194 15.57 14.13 -19.72
N ARG A 195 14.99 13.12 -20.36
CA ARG A 195 13.79 13.30 -21.18
C ARG A 195 12.53 13.01 -20.37
N VAL A 196 11.42 13.62 -20.79
CA VAL A 196 10.09 13.21 -20.37
C VAL A 196 9.81 11.84 -20.99
N VAL A 197 9.74 10.80 -20.15
CA VAL A 197 9.55 9.41 -20.61
C VAL A 197 8.08 9.09 -20.84
N ILE A 198 7.19 9.69 -20.04
CA ILE A 198 5.74 9.53 -20.15
C ILE A 198 5.01 10.77 -19.61
N VAL A 199 3.86 11.09 -20.22
CA VAL A 199 2.89 12.08 -19.73
C VAL A 199 1.60 11.35 -19.41
N LEU A 200 1.08 11.51 -18.20
CA LEU A 200 -0.02 10.73 -17.63
C LEU A 200 -1.18 11.64 -17.21
N PRO A 201 -2.42 11.17 -17.30
CA PRO A 201 -3.58 11.91 -16.84
C PRO A 201 -3.67 11.98 -15.31
N ASP A 202 -4.76 12.58 -14.82
CA ASP A 202 -5.13 12.58 -13.40
C ASP A 202 -5.43 11.17 -12.87
N ASN A 203 -5.32 11.01 -11.56
CA ASN A 203 -5.73 9.81 -10.81
C ASN A 203 -5.00 8.51 -11.22
N VAL A 204 -3.77 8.61 -11.68
CA VAL A 204 -2.97 7.42 -11.98
C VAL A 204 -2.68 6.63 -10.70
N SER A 205 -3.03 5.35 -10.71
CA SER A 205 -2.93 4.52 -9.52
C SER A 205 -1.54 3.90 -9.35
N THR A 206 -1.19 3.55 -8.13
CA THR A 206 0.02 2.74 -7.85
C THR A 206 -0.02 1.36 -8.55
N GLY A 207 -1.22 0.88 -8.94
CA GLY A 207 -1.39 -0.31 -9.75
C GLY A 207 -0.90 -0.19 -11.19
N SER A 208 -0.84 1.03 -11.73
CA SER A 208 -0.26 1.31 -13.03
C SER A 208 1.28 1.24 -13.01
N MET A 209 1.88 1.65 -11.89
CA MET A 209 3.35 1.67 -11.70
C MET A 209 3.90 0.29 -11.32
N ALA A 210 3.16 -0.45 -10.52
CA ALA A 210 3.50 -1.81 -10.09
C ALA A 210 2.22 -2.67 -10.07
N PRO A 211 1.86 -3.30 -11.18
CA PRO A 211 0.63 -4.07 -11.31
C PRO A 211 0.53 -5.22 -10.32
N ASP A 212 -0.71 -5.63 -10.05
CA ASP A 212 -1.04 -6.87 -9.34
C ASP A 212 -1.49 -7.93 -10.35
N GLY A 213 -1.65 -9.14 -9.84
CA GLY A 213 -2.14 -10.28 -10.59
C GLY A 213 -1.17 -11.44 -10.59
N ALA A 214 -1.65 -12.61 -10.95
CA ALA A 214 -0.90 -13.87 -10.83
C ALA A 214 0.44 -13.86 -11.58
N ILE A 215 0.51 -13.15 -12.70
CA ILE A 215 1.73 -13.08 -13.52
C ILE A 215 2.83 -12.28 -12.81
N VAL A 216 2.48 -11.14 -12.22
CA VAL A 216 3.44 -10.20 -11.61
C VAL A 216 3.76 -10.56 -10.17
N MET A 217 2.84 -11.25 -9.47
CA MET A 217 3.02 -11.60 -8.06
C MET A 217 4.23 -12.51 -7.82
N ALA A 218 4.61 -13.33 -8.78
CA ALA A 218 5.80 -14.17 -8.69
C ALA A 218 7.10 -13.34 -8.60
N ASP A 219 7.10 -12.11 -9.13
CA ASP A 219 8.27 -11.23 -9.22
C ASP A 219 8.34 -10.18 -8.11
N ARG A 220 7.49 -10.27 -7.08
CA ARG A 220 7.42 -9.25 -6.00
C ARG A 220 8.75 -8.95 -5.31
N SER A 221 9.63 -9.92 -5.19
CA SER A 221 10.97 -9.73 -4.62
C SER A 221 12.05 -9.49 -5.68
N ASN A 222 11.65 -9.24 -6.93
CA ASN A 222 12.51 -8.99 -8.07
C ASN A 222 12.10 -7.66 -8.74
N VAL A 223 12.52 -6.55 -8.16
CA VAL A 223 12.14 -5.22 -8.64
C VAL A 223 12.49 -4.99 -10.12
N PRO A 224 13.66 -5.41 -10.62
CA PRO A 224 13.94 -5.32 -12.06
C PRO A 224 12.91 -6.04 -12.93
N ALA A 225 12.42 -7.22 -12.52
CA ALA A 225 11.39 -7.94 -13.28
C ALA A 225 10.03 -7.24 -13.20
N ILE A 226 9.63 -6.74 -12.02
CA ILE A 226 8.39 -5.95 -11.89
C ILE A 226 8.44 -4.68 -12.73
N ALA A 227 9.59 -4.04 -12.86
CA ALA A 227 9.76 -2.83 -13.63
C ALA A 227 9.40 -3.00 -15.12
N GLU A 228 9.49 -4.22 -15.66
CA GLU A 228 9.08 -4.54 -17.04
C GLU A 228 7.56 -4.36 -17.28
N TYR A 229 6.76 -4.29 -16.23
CA TYR A 229 5.31 -4.11 -16.30
C TYR A 229 4.84 -2.69 -15.99
N THR A 230 5.78 -1.78 -15.70
CA THR A 230 5.46 -0.38 -15.31
C THR A 230 4.75 0.34 -16.45
N PHE A 231 3.58 0.91 -16.15
CA PHE A 231 2.70 1.63 -17.08
C PHE A 231 2.29 0.85 -18.35
N MET A 232 2.35 -0.48 -18.32
CA MET A 232 2.06 -1.31 -19.50
C MET A 232 0.66 -1.11 -20.09
N LYS A 233 -0.30 -0.64 -19.28
CA LYS A 233 -1.68 -0.37 -19.72
C LYS A 233 -1.87 1.03 -20.25
N GLU A 234 -1.09 1.98 -19.73
CA GLU A 234 -1.12 3.39 -20.11
C GLU A 234 -0.29 3.62 -21.38
N ASP A 235 0.89 3.01 -21.41
CA ASP A 235 1.82 3.14 -22.53
C ASP A 235 2.80 1.95 -22.60
N ALA A 236 2.55 1.01 -23.48
CA ALA A 236 3.39 -0.17 -23.69
C ALA A 236 4.84 0.17 -24.12
N GLY A 237 5.10 1.38 -24.61
CA GLY A 237 6.43 1.83 -25.01
C GLY A 237 7.26 2.44 -23.88
N PHE A 238 6.67 2.69 -22.72
CA PHE A 238 7.33 3.37 -21.60
C PHE A 238 8.63 2.68 -21.16
N VAL A 239 8.58 1.38 -20.90
CA VAL A 239 9.73 0.62 -20.38
C VAL A 239 10.90 0.66 -21.37
N GLN A 240 10.61 0.45 -22.66
CA GLN A 240 11.65 0.48 -23.68
C GLN A 240 12.28 1.88 -23.79
N ARG A 241 11.47 2.94 -23.82
CA ARG A 241 11.97 4.32 -23.84
C ARG A 241 12.82 4.65 -22.62
N ALA A 242 12.36 4.25 -21.42
CA ALA A 242 13.11 4.48 -20.18
C ALA A 242 14.50 3.84 -20.25
N LYS A 243 14.60 2.61 -20.76
CA LYS A 243 15.87 1.90 -20.96
C LYS A 243 16.75 2.59 -22.01
N ASP A 244 16.20 2.91 -23.16
CA ASP A 244 16.93 3.53 -24.28
C ASP A 244 17.49 4.92 -23.92
N TRP A 245 16.78 5.67 -23.10
CA TRP A 245 17.16 7.02 -22.66
C TRP A 245 17.92 7.07 -21.34
N GLY A 246 18.04 5.94 -20.64
CA GLY A 246 18.70 5.85 -19.35
C GLY A 246 17.89 6.47 -18.21
N GLY A 247 16.57 6.45 -18.31
CA GLY A 247 15.63 7.06 -17.37
C GLY A 247 15.17 8.45 -17.81
N GLY A 248 14.85 9.31 -16.83
CA GLY A 248 14.37 10.67 -17.05
C GLY A 248 13.26 11.09 -16.08
N PHE A 249 12.29 11.82 -16.64
CA PHE A 249 11.17 12.39 -15.90
C PHE A 249 9.85 11.66 -16.21
N ILE A 250 9.02 11.49 -15.19
CA ILE A 250 7.59 11.19 -15.34
C ILE A 250 6.84 12.50 -15.17
N VAL A 251 5.86 12.76 -16.03
CA VAL A 251 4.89 13.86 -15.89
C VAL A 251 3.53 13.25 -15.56
N GLY A 252 2.92 13.64 -14.46
CA GLY A 252 1.61 13.15 -14.01
C GLY A 252 0.61 14.28 -13.81
N GLY A 253 -0.67 13.96 -13.90
CA GLY A 253 -1.76 14.86 -13.54
C GLY A 253 -1.95 14.99 -12.02
N ASP A 254 -3.14 15.37 -11.62
CA ASP A 254 -3.50 15.47 -10.21
C ASP A 254 -3.68 14.09 -9.57
N ASN A 255 -3.50 14.03 -8.24
CA ASN A 255 -3.63 12.82 -7.43
C ASN A 255 -2.77 11.63 -7.94
N TYR A 256 -1.56 11.92 -8.42
CA TYR A 256 -0.62 10.91 -8.92
C TYR A 256 -0.23 9.92 -7.82
N GLY A 257 -0.36 8.62 -8.10
CA GLY A 257 -0.03 7.54 -7.19
C GLY A 257 -1.14 7.20 -6.19
N GLN A 258 -2.39 7.48 -6.53
CA GLN A 258 -3.54 7.09 -5.72
C GLN A 258 -3.64 5.55 -5.52
N GLY A 259 -4.41 5.13 -4.53
CA GLY A 259 -4.73 3.72 -4.29
C GLY A 259 -3.90 3.07 -3.20
N SER A 260 -3.44 1.84 -3.41
CA SER A 260 -2.75 1.03 -2.40
C SER A 260 -1.36 1.56 -2.04
N SER A 261 -0.96 1.38 -0.78
CA SER A 261 0.40 1.66 -0.31
C SER A 261 1.37 0.64 -0.90
N ARG A 262 2.01 0.98 -2.01
CA ARG A 262 2.95 0.11 -2.73
C ARG A 262 4.28 0.80 -2.89
N GLU A 263 5.26 0.33 -2.15
CA GLU A 263 6.66 0.78 -2.30
C GLU A 263 7.21 0.49 -3.70
N HIS A 264 6.83 -0.64 -4.27
CA HIS A 264 7.17 -1.03 -5.64
C HIS A 264 6.75 0.01 -6.69
N ALA A 265 5.71 0.80 -6.42
CA ALA A 265 5.28 1.87 -7.31
C ALA A 265 6.32 3.02 -7.42
N ALA A 266 7.24 3.13 -6.45
CA ALA A 266 8.40 4.01 -6.54
C ALA A 266 9.65 3.24 -7.01
N LEU A 267 9.84 2.00 -6.55
CA LEU A 267 11.01 1.18 -6.88
C LEU A 267 11.06 0.76 -8.35
N ALA A 268 9.92 0.43 -8.97
CA ALA A 268 9.89 -0.01 -10.36
C ALA A 268 10.29 1.12 -11.35
N PRO A 269 9.74 2.34 -11.28
CA PRO A 269 10.27 3.47 -12.05
C PRO A 269 11.73 3.80 -11.73
N LEU A 270 12.14 3.71 -10.45
CA LEU A 270 13.53 3.92 -10.06
C LEU A 270 14.47 2.92 -10.74
N ALA A 271 14.10 1.64 -10.81
CA ALA A 271 14.87 0.61 -11.52
C ALA A 271 15.03 0.90 -13.00
N LEU A 272 14.12 1.66 -13.60
CA LEU A 272 14.18 2.13 -14.99
C LEU A 272 14.91 3.49 -15.14
N GLY A 273 15.56 3.98 -14.09
CA GLY A 273 16.34 5.23 -14.12
C GLY A 273 15.53 6.50 -13.89
N ILE A 274 14.26 6.42 -13.53
CA ILE A 274 13.48 7.60 -13.17
C ILE A 274 13.97 8.13 -11.82
N ARG A 275 14.23 9.45 -11.75
CA ARG A 275 14.72 10.13 -10.55
C ARG A 275 13.86 11.31 -10.11
N CYS A 276 13.01 11.82 -11.00
CA CYS A 276 12.15 12.94 -10.74
C CYS A 276 10.75 12.69 -11.32
N VAL A 277 9.74 13.07 -10.55
CA VAL A 277 8.34 13.05 -10.98
C VAL A 277 7.80 14.46 -10.86
N LEU A 278 7.30 14.99 -11.97
CA LEU A 278 6.57 16.25 -12.07
C LEU A 278 5.07 15.91 -12.08
N ALA A 279 4.28 16.41 -11.15
CA ALA A 279 2.84 16.15 -11.14
C ALA A 279 2.06 17.37 -10.65
N GLN A 280 0.80 17.48 -11.01
CA GLN A 280 -0.06 18.56 -10.51
C GLN A 280 -0.38 18.35 -9.01
N GLY A 281 -0.46 17.11 -8.58
CA GLY A 281 -0.68 16.73 -7.19
C GLY A 281 -0.28 15.28 -6.94
N PHE A 282 0.06 14.96 -5.71
CA PHE A 282 0.49 13.62 -5.31
C PHE A 282 -0.42 13.02 -4.25
N ALA A 283 -0.78 11.76 -4.41
CA ALA A 283 -1.35 10.98 -3.32
C ALA A 283 -0.33 10.88 -2.17
N ARG A 284 -0.75 11.21 -0.96
CA ARG A 284 0.09 11.39 0.22
C ARG A 284 1.07 10.24 0.48
N ILE A 285 0.61 9.00 0.42
CA ILE A 285 1.44 7.82 0.69
C ILE A 285 2.48 7.63 -0.40
N HIS A 286 2.09 7.80 -1.66
CA HIS A 286 3.00 7.62 -2.79
C HIS A 286 4.10 8.69 -2.83
N ARG A 287 3.75 9.97 -2.56
CA ARG A 287 4.76 11.03 -2.41
C ARG A 287 5.83 10.65 -1.38
N ARG A 288 5.38 10.10 -0.25
CA ARG A 288 6.29 9.64 0.81
C ARG A 288 7.17 8.47 0.36
N ASN A 289 6.63 7.54 -0.42
CA ASN A 289 7.40 6.43 -1.00
C ASN A 289 8.43 6.93 -2.01
N LEU A 290 8.09 7.88 -2.88
CA LEU A 290 9.05 8.50 -3.81
C LEU A 290 10.25 9.06 -3.05
N ILE A 291 10.01 9.90 -2.04
CA ILE A 291 11.06 10.50 -1.21
C ILE A 291 11.90 9.42 -0.52
N ALA A 292 11.26 8.43 0.09
CA ALA A 292 11.94 7.35 0.80
C ALA A 292 12.90 6.55 -0.10
N GLN A 293 12.56 6.41 -1.38
CA GLN A 293 13.38 5.74 -2.39
C GLN A 293 14.33 6.69 -3.14
N GLY A 294 14.43 7.96 -2.75
CA GLY A 294 15.33 8.93 -3.35
C GLY A 294 14.88 9.49 -4.70
N LEU A 295 13.59 9.39 -5.03
CA LEU A 295 12.98 10.10 -6.15
C LEU A 295 12.47 11.46 -5.68
N LEU A 296 12.63 12.47 -6.49
CA LEU A 296 12.19 13.83 -6.20
C LEU A 296 10.79 14.10 -6.74
N PRO A 297 9.77 14.31 -5.90
CA PRO A 297 8.46 14.77 -6.32
C PRO A 297 8.45 16.30 -6.41
N LEU A 298 8.10 16.84 -7.57
CA LEU A 298 7.94 18.27 -7.83
C LEU A 298 6.52 18.57 -8.32
N THR A 299 5.93 19.63 -7.81
CA THR A 299 4.56 20.03 -8.19
C THR A 299 4.60 21.09 -9.28
N ILE A 300 3.78 20.89 -10.32
CA ILE A 300 3.60 21.79 -11.47
C ILE A 300 2.13 22.17 -11.63
N ASP A 301 1.85 23.27 -12.32
CA ASP A 301 0.48 23.66 -12.65
C ASP A 301 -0.06 22.93 -13.89
N GLN A 302 -1.38 23.04 -14.11
CA GLN A 302 -2.07 22.46 -15.27
C GLN A 302 -1.48 22.93 -16.61
N ALA A 303 -1.20 24.22 -16.74
CA ALA A 303 -0.68 24.79 -17.98
C ALA A 303 0.70 24.21 -18.33
N THR A 304 1.54 23.98 -17.33
CA THR A 304 2.84 23.31 -17.50
C THR A 304 2.67 21.84 -17.87
N HIS A 305 1.75 21.13 -17.20
CA HIS A 305 1.45 19.74 -17.54
C HIS A 305 1.00 19.60 -19.00
N ASP A 306 0.08 20.43 -19.47
CA ASP A 306 -0.52 20.33 -20.81
C ASP A 306 0.44 20.64 -21.96
N ARG A 307 1.54 21.35 -21.68
CA ARG A 307 2.56 21.69 -22.70
C ARG A 307 3.74 20.73 -22.76
N LEU A 308 3.90 19.87 -21.76
CA LEU A 308 4.98 18.89 -21.73
C LEU A 308 4.63 17.66 -22.56
N GLU A 309 5.57 17.21 -23.38
CA GLU A 309 5.39 16.07 -24.27
C GLU A 309 6.47 15.01 -24.05
N VAL A 310 6.15 13.78 -24.38
CA VAL A 310 7.12 12.67 -24.37
C VAL A 310 8.28 13.01 -25.31
N GLY A 311 9.50 12.95 -24.79
CA GLY A 311 10.72 13.29 -25.52
C GLY A 311 11.27 14.68 -25.21
N ASP A 312 10.51 15.59 -24.59
CA ASP A 312 11.03 16.89 -24.15
C ASP A 312 12.26 16.68 -23.26
N GLN A 313 13.35 17.39 -23.60
CA GLN A 313 14.58 17.34 -22.81
C GLN A 313 14.52 18.40 -21.71
N LEU A 314 14.57 17.93 -20.46
CA LEU A 314 14.52 18.79 -19.27
C LEU A 314 15.87 18.82 -18.55
N SER A 315 16.15 19.94 -17.87
CA SER A 315 17.25 20.01 -16.91
C SER A 315 16.88 20.89 -15.70
N ILE A 316 17.40 20.52 -14.54
CA ILE A 316 17.24 21.25 -13.27
C ILE A 316 18.65 21.58 -12.76
N PRO A 317 19.22 22.72 -13.17
CA PRO A 317 20.53 23.16 -12.71
C PRO A 317 20.49 23.56 -11.24
N GLY A 318 21.59 23.37 -10.50
CA GLY A 318 21.68 23.73 -9.09
C GLY A 318 20.71 22.97 -8.18
N LEU A 319 20.23 21.79 -8.60
CA LEU A 319 19.23 21.02 -7.89
C LEU A 319 19.65 20.68 -6.46
N ARG A 320 20.89 20.22 -6.29
CA ARG A 320 21.39 19.83 -4.97
C ARG A 320 21.40 21.01 -4.00
N GLU A 321 21.92 22.16 -4.46
CA GLU A 321 21.98 23.39 -3.67
C GLU A 321 20.59 23.91 -3.30
N ALA A 322 19.63 23.79 -4.21
CA ALA A 322 18.23 24.15 -3.94
C ALA A 322 17.60 23.25 -2.85
N VAL A 323 17.88 21.95 -2.88
CA VAL A 323 17.41 21.03 -1.81
C VAL A 323 18.12 21.30 -0.50
N GLU A 324 19.43 21.53 -0.50
CA GLU A 324 20.24 21.84 0.70
C GLU A 324 19.78 23.13 1.39
N SER A 325 19.56 24.19 0.62
CA SER A 325 19.07 25.48 1.15
C SER A 325 17.61 25.45 1.59
N GLY A 326 16.83 24.47 1.14
CA GLY A 326 15.39 24.40 1.37
C GLY A 326 14.59 25.37 0.53
N ALA A 327 15.04 25.64 -0.69
CA ALA A 327 14.26 26.40 -1.64
C ALA A 327 12.87 25.79 -1.83
N GLY A 328 11.85 26.64 -1.87
CA GLY A 328 10.45 26.20 -2.08
C GLY A 328 10.15 25.84 -3.54
N THR A 329 11.02 26.23 -4.47
CA THR A 329 10.87 25.98 -5.91
C THR A 329 12.22 25.68 -6.54
N VAL A 330 12.19 25.07 -7.72
CA VAL A 330 13.33 24.87 -8.62
C VAL A 330 12.97 25.29 -10.04
N GLU A 331 13.95 25.83 -10.74
CA GLU A 331 13.81 26.18 -12.17
C GLU A 331 14.08 24.96 -13.04
N VAL A 332 13.12 24.64 -13.89
CA VAL A 332 13.21 23.57 -14.89
C VAL A 332 13.36 24.19 -16.27
N ARG A 333 14.46 23.89 -16.93
CA ARG A 333 14.70 24.29 -18.31
C ARG A 333 14.16 23.23 -19.26
N VAL A 334 13.58 23.68 -20.37
CA VAL A 334 13.09 22.81 -21.45
C VAL A 334 13.82 23.17 -22.71
N GLU A 335 14.47 22.22 -23.35
CA GLU A 335 15.20 22.48 -24.59
C GLU A 335 14.24 22.93 -25.71
N GLY A 336 14.50 24.08 -26.28
CA GLY A 336 13.68 24.66 -27.38
C GLY A 336 12.30 25.19 -26.95
N LYS A 337 11.98 25.22 -25.67
CA LYS A 337 10.72 25.76 -25.11
C LYS A 337 11.03 26.68 -23.91
N ASP A 338 10.03 27.46 -23.49
CA ASP A 338 10.16 28.24 -22.25
C ASP A 338 10.27 27.31 -21.05
N GLY A 339 11.18 27.63 -20.12
CA GLY A 339 11.32 26.97 -18.85
C GLY A 339 10.12 27.24 -17.92
N PHE A 340 10.11 26.61 -16.77
CA PHE A 340 9.09 26.80 -15.74
C PHE A 340 9.66 26.61 -14.33
N SER A 341 8.95 27.13 -13.35
CA SER A 341 9.24 26.91 -11.94
C SER A 341 8.37 25.77 -11.40
N ALA A 342 8.99 24.78 -10.76
CA ALA A 342 8.29 23.68 -10.10
C ALA A 342 8.40 23.81 -8.58
N ALA A 343 7.28 23.59 -7.86
CA ALA A 343 7.27 23.66 -6.42
C ALA A 343 7.94 22.42 -5.79
N MET A 344 8.74 22.65 -4.76
CA MET A 344 9.51 21.64 -4.05
C MET A 344 9.23 21.72 -2.54
N GLU A 345 8.21 21.05 -2.09
CA GLU A 345 7.79 21.05 -0.68
C GLU A 345 8.43 19.91 0.09
N LEU A 346 9.66 20.10 0.55
CA LEU A 346 10.40 19.12 1.34
C LEU A 346 10.65 19.62 2.77
N SER A 347 10.23 18.86 3.76
CA SER A 347 10.60 19.10 5.15
C SER A 347 12.11 18.92 5.36
N PRO A 348 12.71 19.46 6.45
CA PRO A 348 14.14 19.29 6.74
C PRO A 348 14.59 17.82 6.78
N ARG A 349 13.73 16.91 7.26
CA ARG A 349 14.01 15.45 7.26
C ARG A 349 14.00 14.88 5.86
N GLU A 350 12.98 15.20 5.05
CA GLU A 350 12.85 14.72 3.68
C GLU A 350 14.01 15.19 2.79
N ARG A 351 14.49 16.40 2.98
CA ARG A 351 15.68 16.91 2.28
C ARG A 351 16.91 16.03 2.49
N LYS A 352 17.19 15.65 3.75
CA LYS A 352 18.31 14.75 4.07
C LYS A 352 18.17 13.40 3.36
N VAL A 353 16.96 12.86 3.32
CA VAL A 353 16.66 11.59 2.62
C VAL A 353 16.93 11.71 1.12
N VAL A 354 16.38 12.75 0.48
CA VAL A 354 16.54 12.97 -0.97
C VAL A 354 18.00 13.22 -1.34
N LEU A 355 18.72 14.03 -0.54
CA LEU A 355 20.15 14.31 -0.75
C LEU A 355 21.03 13.07 -0.69
N ALA A 356 20.72 12.16 0.22
CA ALA A 356 21.43 10.89 0.36
C ALA A 356 21.10 9.89 -0.77
N GLY A 357 20.01 10.11 -1.51
CA GLY A 357 19.49 9.14 -2.49
C GLY A 357 18.62 8.07 -1.83
N GLY A 358 17.85 8.44 -0.81
CA GLY A 358 16.88 7.57 -0.15
C GLY A 358 17.25 7.22 1.30
N VAL A 359 16.26 6.65 2.00
CA VAL A 359 16.37 6.32 3.44
C VAL A 359 17.51 5.35 3.72
N LEU A 360 17.70 4.33 2.88
CA LEU A 360 18.76 3.33 3.11
C LEU A 360 20.17 3.94 3.06
N ASN A 361 20.41 4.84 2.13
CA ASN A 361 21.68 5.55 2.06
C ASN A 361 21.87 6.49 3.26
N GLN A 362 20.80 7.20 3.65
CA GLN A 362 20.85 8.08 4.83
C GLN A 362 21.21 7.30 6.09
N LEU A 363 20.60 6.13 6.32
CA LEU A 363 20.92 5.28 7.46
C LEU A 363 22.38 4.80 7.43
N ARG A 364 22.87 4.36 6.27
CA ARG A 364 24.28 3.97 6.09
C ARG A 364 25.27 5.13 6.40
N GLU A 365 24.90 6.34 6.05
CA GLU A 365 25.71 7.53 6.38
C GLU A 365 25.72 7.81 7.88
N GLN A 366 24.57 7.69 8.55
CA GLN A 366 24.46 7.85 10.01
C GLN A 366 25.27 6.79 10.77
N GLU A 367 25.20 5.53 10.37
CA GLU A 367 26.00 4.45 10.96
C GLU A 367 27.50 4.73 10.84
N LYS A 368 27.97 5.16 9.67
CA LYS A 368 29.38 5.52 9.44
C LYS A 368 29.85 6.70 10.32
N GLN A 369 28.93 7.59 10.69
CA GLN A 369 29.22 8.74 11.56
C GLN A 369 29.13 8.41 13.06
N GLY A 370 28.83 7.14 13.41
CA GLY A 370 28.63 6.70 14.80
C GLY A 370 27.35 7.25 15.44
N GLN A 371 26.45 7.80 14.63
CA GLN A 371 25.12 8.23 15.04
C GLN A 371 24.19 7.04 14.85
N GLY A 372 23.89 6.31 15.94
CA GLY A 372 22.82 5.30 15.92
C GLY A 372 21.50 5.89 15.45
N PRO A 373 20.50 5.07 15.05
CA PRO A 373 19.19 5.57 14.64
C PRO A 373 18.67 6.51 15.74
N ALA A 374 18.28 7.73 15.36
CA ALA A 374 17.74 8.69 16.30
C ALA A 374 16.54 8.06 17.00
N GLU A 375 16.57 7.96 18.32
CA GLU A 375 15.39 7.60 19.10
C GLU A 375 14.28 8.58 18.76
N GLU A 376 13.23 8.11 18.10
CA GLU A 376 12.03 8.93 17.92
C GLU A 376 11.38 9.13 19.29
N PRO A 377 11.06 10.35 19.70
CA PRO A 377 10.24 10.54 20.87
C PRO A 377 8.90 9.85 20.65
N ARG A 378 8.53 8.98 21.59
CA ARG A 378 7.27 8.21 21.61
C ARG A 378 6.05 9.13 21.69
#